data_a6daf66da0058df8cd6f502ba98654c6
#
_entry.id   a6daf66da0058df8cd6f502ba98654c6
#
_cell.length_a   1.000
_cell.length_b   1.000
_cell.length_c   1.000
_cell.angle_alpha   90.00
_cell.angle_beta   90.00
_cell.angle_gamma   90.00
#
_symmetry.space_group_name_H-M   'P 1'
#
loop_
_entity.id
_entity.type
_entity.pdbx_description
1 polymer ?
#
loop_
_entity_poly.entity_id
_entity_poly.type
_entity_poly.pdbx_seq_one_letter_code
_entity_poly.pdbx_strand_id
1 'polypeptide(L)'
;MNEPMGQPNRICLHWTASGYSQVFPDYHGCIKGDGVRVATRPLTVKGAHTWGRNSGNIGESLCGMAKGYPIKPVQIETMAATVAEHATRYGIALRGVVKLPKMKVQGGVLVPVPGQWILAPTVADHAWYAKADGYFPDRWDIGDLYHEVLEKAVWYHEQLRLGRRQFQHTGPRR
;
A
#
# COMPACT_ATOMS: atom_id res chain seq x y z
N MET A 1 0.32 10.93 -20.11
CA MET A 1 -0.47 11.84 -19.23
C MET A 1 -0.67 11.15 -17.90
N ASN A 2 -0.44 11.85 -16.78
CA ASN A 2 -0.66 11.29 -15.45
C ASN A 2 -2.16 11.36 -15.12
N GLU A 3 -2.82 10.21 -15.03
CA GLU A 3 -4.23 10.17 -14.63
C GLU A 3 -4.41 10.58 -13.17
N PRO A 4 -5.46 11.38 -12.82
CA PRO A 4 -5.73 11.73 -11.44
C PRO A 4 -6.13 10.48 -10.63
N MET A 5 -5.65 10.38 -9.39
CA MET A 5 -5.95 9.25 -8.51
C MET A 5 -7.40 9.28 -8.00
N GLY A 6 -8.00 10.45 -7.89
CA GLY A 6 -9.23 10.69 -7.14
C GLY A 6 -8.97 10.80 -5.64
N GLN A 7 -10.04 10.90 -4.85
CA GLN A 7 -9.92 10.97 -3.39
C GLN A 7 -9.40 9.62 -2.84
N PRO A 8 -8.26 9.61 -2.11
CA PRO A 8 -7.77 8.40 -1.48
C PRO A 8 -8.76 7.83 -0.46
N ASN A 9 -9.07 6.56 -0.59
CA ASN A 9 -9.95 5.82 0.32
C ASN A 9 -9.43 4.43 0.68
N ARG A 10 -8.28 4.05 0.14
CA ARG A 10 -7.61 2.77 0.37
C ARG A 10 -6.09 2.91 0.36
N ILE A 11 -5.43 1.96 0.97
CA ILE A 11 -3.98 1.80 0.96
C ILE A 11 -3.66 0.35 0.57
N CYS A 12 -2.78 0.18 -0.42
CA CYS A 12 -2.29 -1.13 -0.84
C CYS A 12 -0.81 -1.27 -0.51
N LEU A 13 -0.49 -2.36 0.17
CA LEU A 13 0.85 -2.68 0.61
C LEU A 13 1.52 -3.63 -0.37
N HIS A 14 2.81 -3.39 -0.63
CA HIS A 14 3.61 -4.12 -1.58
C HIS A 14 5.03 -4.37 -1.06
N TRP A 15 5.75 -5.26 -1.73
CA TRP A 15 7.20 -5.26 -1.79
C TRP A 15 7.68 -5.11 -3.25
N THR A 16 8.92 -4.69 -3.44
CA THR A 16 9.43 -4.44 -4.79
C THR A 16 9.98 -5.68 -5.50
N ALA A 17 10.16 -6.79 -4.79
CA ALA A 17 10.89 -7.98 -5.26
C ALA A 17 12.30 -7.65 -5.82
N SER A 18 12.97 -6.66 -5.21
CA SER A 18 14.27 -6.12 -5.66
C SER A 18 15.24 -5.94 -4.48
N GLY A 19 16.36 -5.26 -4.70
CA GLY A 19 17.30 -4.88 -3.64
C GLY A 19 16.81 -3.69 -2.81
N TYR A 20 17.49 -3.43 -1.68
CA TYR A 20 17.09 -2.45 -0.67
C TYR A 20 17.05 -0.98 -1.11
N SER A 21 17.71 -0.62 -2.18
CA SER A 21 17.78 0.77 -2.68
C SER A 21 16.94 1.03 -3.93
N GLN A 22 16.34 0.00 -4.49
CA GLN A 22 15.58 0.10 -5.73
C GLN A 22 14.16 0.63 -5.46
N VAL A 23 13.87 1.82 -5.98
CA VAL A 23 12.56 2.47 -5.89
C VAL A 23 11.89 2.51 -7.28
N PHE A 24 10.55 2.43 -7.30
CA PHE A 24 9.79 2.37 -8.54
C PHE A 24 8.68 3.43 -8.56
N PRO A 25 8.49 4.13 -9.70
CA PRO A 25 7.48 5.18 -9.82
C PRO A 25 6.04 4.66 -9.93
N ASP A 26 5.85 3.35 -9.91
CA ASP A 26 4.52 2.71 -9.93
C ASP A 26 3.79 2.87 -8.60
N TYR A 27 4.54 2.99 -7.51
CA TYR A 27 4.07 3.22 -6.15
C TYR A 27 4.03 4.72 -5.81
N HIS A 28 3.35 5.11 -4.74
CA HIS A 28 3.40 6.47 -4.20
C HIS A 28 4.58 6.66 -3.27
N GLY A 29 5.04 5.59 -2.64
CA GLY A 29 6.25 5.57 -1.85
C GLY A 29 6.91 4.22 -1.83
N CYS A 30 8.24 4.24 -1.69
CA CYS A 30 9.08 3.07 -1.48
C CYS A 30 9.92 3.25 -0.22
N ILE A 31 9.95 2.23 0.63
CA ILE A 31 10.71 2.23 1.89
C ILE A 31 11.96 1.38 1.68
N LYS A 32 13.12 2.03 1.68
CA LYS A 32 14.42 1.40 1.49
C LYS A 32 14.83 0.54 2.68
N GLY A 33 15.85 -0.31 2.49
CA GLY A 33 16.35 -1.21 3.53
C GLY A 33 16.95 -0.54 4.77
N ASP A 34 17.18 0.76 4.74
CA ASP A 34 17.56 1.62 5.88
C ASP A 34 16.35 2.25 6.60
N GLY A 35 15.14 1.92 6.16
CA GLY A 35 13.89 2.48 6.68
C GLY A 35 13.53 3.86 6.13
N VAL A 36 14.31 4.43 5.23
CA VAL A 36 14.00 5.73 4.62
C VAL A 36 12.89 5.56 3.58
N ARG A 37 11.78 6.28 3.75
CA ARG A 37 10.72 6.37 2.74
C ARG A 37 11.07 7.40 1.68
N VAL A 38 11.03 6.99 0.43
CA VAL A 38 11.17 7.84 -0.75
C VAL A 38 9.80 8.01 -1.40
N ALA A 39 9.31 9.24 -1.49
CA ALA A 39 8.12 9.55 -2.28
C ALA A 39 8.48 9.43 -3.78
N THR A 40 7.81 8.55 -4.49
CA THR A 40 8.10 8.21 -5.88
C THR A 40 7.04 8.77 -6.84
N ARG A 41 5.83 9.01 -6.33
CA ARG A 41 4.71 9.58 -7.09
C ARG A 41 3.86 10.48 -6.19
N PRO A 42 3.36 11.62 -6.69
CA PRO A 42 2.40 12.43 -5.96
C PRO A 42 1.11 11.68 -5.65
N LEU A 43 0.55 11.87 -4.46
CA LEU A 43 -0.72 11.26 -4.04
C LEU A 43 -1.96 11.78 -4.80
N THR A 44 -1.79 12.74 -5.69
CA THR A 44 -2.82 13.23 -6.61
C THR A 44 -2.84 12.49 -7.94
N VAL A 45 -1.81 11.68 -8.21
CA VAL A 45 -1.60 10.95 -9.45
C VAL A 45 -1.80 9.47 -9.24
N LYS A 46 -2.62 8.82 -10.06
CA LYS A 46 -2.89 7.38 -9.99
C LYS A 46 -1.60 6.58 -10.16
N GLY A 47 -1.35 5.64 -9.27
CA GLY A 47 -0.24 4.67 -9.36
C GLY A 47 -0.48 3.59 -10.41
N ALA A 48 0.49 2.69 -10.57
CA ALA A 48 0.40 1.52 -11.45
C ALA A 48 0.75 0.21 -10.70
N HIS A 49 0.40 0.14 -9.41
CA HIS A 49 0.84 -0.90 -8.49
C HIS A 49 -0.17 -2.06 -8.33
N THR A 50 -1.45 -1.84 -8.62
CA THR A 50 -2.48 -2.89 -8.47
C THR A 50 -3.39 -2.88 -9.69
N TRP A 51 -3.32 -3.93 -10.49
CA TRP A 51 -4.06 -4.01 -11.76
C TRP A 51 -5.55 -3.75 -11.58
N GLY A 52 -6.08 -2.77 -12.33
CA GLY A 52 -7.50 -2.38 -12.29
C GLY A 52 -7.99 -1.74 -10.98
N ARG A 53 -7.13 -1.54 -9.96
CA ARG A 53 -7.50 -1.10 -8.62
C ARG A 53 -6.79 0.15 -8.11
N ASN A 54 -6.12 0.90 -9.00
CA ASN A 54 -5.27 2.04 -8.60
C ASN A 54 -6.04 3.34 -8.26
N SER A 55 -7.26 3.54 -8.78
CA SER A 55 -8.05 4.75 -8.47
C SER A 55 -8.44 4.79 -6.99
N GLY A 56 -8.14 5.90 -6.30
CA GLY A 56 -8.36 6.08 -4.86
C GLY A 56 -7.51 5.17 -3.97
N ASN A 57 -6.48 4.52 -4.51
CA ASN A 57 -5.67 3.52 -3.82
C ASN A 57 -4.21 3.97 -3.72
N ILE A 58 -3.75 4.28 -2.51
CA ILE A 58 -2.36 4.64 -2.25
C ILE A 58 -1.52 3.36 -2.25
N GLY A 59 -0.48 3.28 -3.07
CA GLY A 59 0.46 2.16 -3.08
C GLY A 59 1.73 2.50 -2.32
N GLU A 60 2.04 1.75 -1.28
CA GLU A 60 3.31 1.85 -0.54
C GLU A 60 4.06 0.52 -0.65
N SER A 61 5.37 0.57 -0.87
CA SER A 61 6.16 -0.62 -1.13
C SER A 61 7.42 -0.70 -0.27
N LEU A 62 7.73 -1.91 0.19
CA LEU A 62 8.98 -2.23 0.89
C LEU A 62 10.04 -2.64 -0.15
N CYS A 63 11.19 -1.97 -0.19
CA CYS A 63 12.30 -2.35 -1.05
C CYS A 63 12.96 -3.61 -0.50
N GLY A 64 12.85 -4.72 -1.21
CA GLY A 64 13.38 -6.01 -0.76
C GLY A 64 12.71 -7.19 -1.43
N MET A 65 12.89 -8.36 -0.82
CA MET A 65 12.38 -9.68 -1.23
C MET A 65 13.01 -10.29 -2.49
N ALA A 66 14.01 -9.66 -3.12
CA ALA A 66 14.93 -10.40 -3.97
C ALA A 66 15.82 -11.32 -3.10
N LYS A 67 16.44 -12.31 -3.73
CA LYS A 67 17.35 -13.23 -3.03
C LYS A 67 18.44 -12.46 -2.25
N GLY A 68 18.51 -12.67 -0.94
CA GLY A 68 19.48 -12.00 -0.05
C GLY A 68 19.02 -10.64 0.49
N TYR A 69 17.77 -10.21 0.20
CA TYR A 69 17.21 -8.93 0.66
C TYR A 69 15.90 -9.11 1.44
N PRO A 70 15.90 -9.81 2.59
CA PRO A 70 14.69 -9.96 3.42
C PRO A 70 14.23 -8.59 3.95
N ILE A 71 12.93 -8.44 4.18
CA ILE A 71 12.40 -7.22 4.79
C ILE A 71 12.93 -7.08 6.22
N LYS A 72 13.36 -5.88 6.56
CA LYS A 72 13.93 -5.54 7.87
C LYS A 72 12.89 -4.93 8.81
N PRO A 73 13.02 -5.11 10.14
CA PRO A 73 12.11 -4.51 11.12
C PRO A 73 11.93 -3.00 10.96
N VAL A 74 13.01 -2.25 10.66
CA VAL A 74 12.94 -0.80 10.45
C VAL A 74 12.05 -0.41 9.26
N GLN A 75 11.98 -1.24 8.23
CA GLN A 75 11.09 -1.02 7.09
C GLN A 75 9.63 -1.22 7.49
N ILE A 76 9.34 -2.23 8.31
CA ILE A 76 7.99 -2.51 8.84
C ILE A 76 7.51 -1.35 9.72
N GLU A 77 8.38 -0.83 10.60
CA GLU A 77 8.07 0.34 11.43
C GLU A 77 7.72 1.57 10.57
N THR A 78 8.55 1.86 9.55
CA THR A 78 8.30 3.00 8.66
C THR A 78 7.02 2.80 7.84
N MET A 79 6.76 1.58 7.33
CA MET A 79 5.53 1.27 6.61
C MET A 79 4.31 1.50 7.48
N ALA A 80 4.31 0.98 8.72
CA ALA A 80 3.22 1.12 9.65
C ALA A 80 2.93 2.60 10.00
N ALA A 81 3.99 3.37 10.27
CA ALA A 81 3.88 4.81 10.51
C ALA A 81 3.30 5.55 9.30
N THR A 82 3.77 5.25 8.09
CA THR A 82 3.30 5.83 6.83
C THR A 82 1.81 5.52 6.59
N VAL A 83 1.40 4.28 6.82
CA VAL A 83 -0.01 3.86 6.72
C VAL A 83 -0.89 4.65 7.70
N ALA A 84 -0.44 4.82 8.94
CA ALA A 84 -1.13 5.61 9.95
C ALA A 84 -1.27 7.09 9.57
N GLU A 85 -0.23 7.69 9.00
CA GLU A 85 -0.25 9.07 8.49
C GLU A 85 -1.25 9.24 7.34
N HIS A 86 -1.23 8.32 6.37
CA HIS A 86 -2.20 8.34 5.27
C HIS A 86 -3.63 8.15 5.78
N ALA A 87 -3.85 7.22 6.71
CA ALA A 87 -5.15 6.98 7.33
C ALA A 87 -5.67 8.23 8.03
N THR A 88 -4.84 8.90 8.83
CA THR A 88 -5.17 10.15 9.51
C THR A 88 -5.49 11.27 8.50
N ARG A 89 -4.63 11.45 7.50
CA ARG A 89 -4.74 12.54 6.52
C ARG A 89 -6.00 12.45 5.67
N TYR A 90 -6.39 11.24 5.29
CA TYR A 90 -7.50 11.01 4.35
C TYR A 90 -8.76 10.42 5.00
N GLY A 91 -8.77 10.25 6.31
CA GLY A 91 -9.90 9.67 7.03
C GLY A 91 -10.15 8.20 6.70
N ILE A 92 -9.09 7.43 6.38
CA ILE A 92 -9.19 6.01 6.05
C ILE A 92 -9.24 5.19 7.34
N ALA A 93 -10.32 4.46 7.57
CA ALA A 93 -10.42 3.55 8.70
C ALA A 93 -9.50 2.35 8.49
N LEU A 94 -8.48 2.15 9.34
CA LEU A 94 -7.46 1.11 9.15
C LEU A 94 -8.01 -0.33 9.10
N ARG A 95 -9.10 -0.60 9.79
CA ARG A 95 -9.82 -1.88 9.79
C ARG A 95 -11.21 -1.77 9.13
N GLY A 96 -11.35 -0.81 8.24
CA GLY A 96 -12.58 -0.57 7.50
C GLY A 96 -12.70 -1.44 6.25
N VAL A 97 -13.83 -1.28 5.58
CA VAL A 97 -14.08 -1.87 4.27
C VAL A 97 -14.66 -0.82 3.32
N VAL A 98 -14.41 -0.99 2.03
CA VAL A 98 -14.95 -0.17 0.96
C VAL A 98 -15.63 -1.06 -0.07
N LYS A 99 -16.79 -0.63 -0.55
CA LYS A 99 -17.54 -1.34 -1.59
C LYS A 99 -16.92 -1.03 -2.95
N LEU A 100 -16.48 -2.07 -3.65
CA LEU A 100 -15.88 -1.98 -4.99
C LEU A 100 -16.61 -2.89 -5.97
N PRO A 101 -16.63 -2.55 -7.28
CA PRO A 101 -17.12 -3.50 -8.29
C PRO A 101 -16.31 -4.80 -8.20
N LYS A 102 -16.99 -5.95 -8.29
CA LYS A 102 -16.29 -7.22 -8.50
C LYS A 102 -15.67 -7.20 -9.90
N MET A 103 -14.42 -7.61 -10.01
CA MET A 103 -13.74 -7.70 -11.29
C MET A 103 -13.56 -9.17 -11.68
N LYS A 104 -13.34 -9.41 -12.97
CA LYS A 104 -12.91 -10.70 -13.52
C LYS A 104 -11.91 -10.48 -14.66
N VAL A 105 -11.07 -11.45 -14.92
CA VAL A 105 -10.22 -11.46 -16.11
C VAL A 105 -11.04 -11.95 -17.30
N GLN A 106 -11.08 -11.16 -18.35
CA GLN A 106 -11.75 -11.51 -19.61
C GLN A 106 -10.92 -10.98 -20.79
N GLY A 107 -10.47 -11.87 -21.69
CA GLY A 107 -9.64 -11.48 -22.82
C GLY A 107 -8.32 -10.79 -22.44
N GLY A 108 -7.71 -11.17 -21.29
CA GLY A 108 -6.46 -10.59 -20.80
C GLY A 108 -6.58 -9.20 -20.15
N VAL A 109 -7.80 -8.72 -19.90
CA VAL A 109 -8.07 -7.46 -19.20
C VAL A 109 -8.99 -7.69 -17.99
N LEU A 110 -8.85 -6.84 -16.97
CA LEU A 110 -9.78 -6.81 -15.84
C LEU A 110 -11.01 -5.98 -16.21
N VAL A 111 -12.17 -6.62 -16.15
CA VAL A 111 -13.46 -5.99 -16.41
C VAL A 111 -14.40 -6.12 -15.22
N PRO A 112 -15.27 -5.12 -14.96
CA PRO A 112 -16.26 -5.23 -13.90
C PRO A 112 -17.32 -6.28 -14.26
N VAL A 113 -17.77 -7.03 -13.24
CA VAL A 113 -18.92 -7.93 -13.36
C VAL A 113 -20.18 -7.11 -13.06
N PRO A 114 -21.11 -6.94 -14.04
CA PRO A 114 -22.27 -6.10 -13.86
C PRO A 114 -23.11 -6.48 -12.65
N GLY A 115 -23.47 -5.49 -11.83
CA GLY A 115 -24.31 -5.68 -10.64
C GLY A 115 -23.64 -6.41 -9.46
N GLN A 116 -22.38 -6.83 -9.57
CA GLN A 116 -21.67 -7.52 -8.50
C GLN A 116 -20.65 -6.59 -7.80
N TRP A 117 -20.56 -6.75 -6.48
CA TRP A 117 -19.71 -5.94 -5.62
C TRP A 117 -18.94 -6.81 -4.64
N ILE A 118 -17.80 -6.32 -4.21
CA ILE A 118 -17.00 -6.89 -3.11
C ILE A 118 -16.82 -5.85 -2.01
N LEU A 119 -16.62 -6.31 -0.77
CA LEU A 119 -16.18 -5.49 0.34
C LEU A 119 -14.66 -5.68 0.47
N ALA A 120 -13.91 -4.69 0.01
CA ALA A 120 -12.45 -4.70 0.08
C ALA A 120 -11.99 -4.05 1.39
N PRO A 121 -10.97 -4.59 2.08
CA PRO A 121 -10.32 -3.89 3.18
C PRO A 121 -9.79 -2.52 2.73
N THR A 122 -9.91 -1.53 3.58
CA THR A 122 -9.37 -0.18 3.32
C THR A 122 -7.84 -0.14 3.36
N VAL A 123 -7.23 -1.05 4.11
CA VAL A 123 -5.81 -1.39 4.00
C VAL A 123 -5.74 -2.85 3.58
N ALA A 124 -5.13 -3.12 2.46
CA ALA A 124 -4.98 -4.46 1.90
C ALA A 124 -3.57 -4.64 1.33
N ASP A 125 -3.16 -5.87 1.14
CA ASP A 125 -1.98 -6.17 0.35
C ASP A 125 -2.36 -6.49 -1.11
N HIS A 126 -1.36 -6.56 -1.97
CA HIS A 126 -1.58 -6.89 -3.38
C HIS A 126 -2.14 -8.31 -3.55
N ALA A 127 -1.73 -9.25 -2.70
CA ALA A 127 -2.22 -10.64 -2.73
C ALA A 127 -3.72 -10.71 -2.55
N TRP A 128 -4.29 -9.88 -1.66
CA TRP A 128 -5.73 -9.82 -1.46
C TRP A 128 -6.48 -9.45 -2.74
N TYR A 129 -6.02 -8.38 -3.45
CA TYR A 129 -6.64 -7.96 -4.70
C TYR A 129 -6.49 -9.01 -5.81
N ALA A 130 -5.31 -9.61 -5.94
CA ALA A 130 -5.05 -10.64 -6.94
C ALA A 130 -6.00 -11.84 -6.75
N LYS A 131 -6.20 -12.28 -5.50
CA LYS A 131 -7.14 -13.35 -5.14
C LYS A 131 -8.59 -12.95 -5.38
N ALA A 132 -8.99 -11.74 -4.97
CA ALA A 132 -10.38 -11.26 -5.09
C ALA A 132 -10.82 -11.10 -6.56
N ASP A 133 -9.90 -10.70 -7.44
CA ASP A 133 -10.17 -10.46 -8.87
C ASP A 133 -9.75 -11.63 -9.78
N GLY A 134 -9.17 -12.70 -9.21
CA GLY A 134 -8.87 -13.95 -9.90
C GLY A 134 -7.68 -13.87 -10.87
N TYR A 135 -6.70 -13.02 -10.59
CA TYR A 135 -5.44 -12.99 -11.34
C TYR A 135 -4.26 -13.29 -10.42
N PHE A 136 -3.24 -13.98 -10.92
CA PHE A 136 -2.06 -14.39 -10.15
C PHE A 136 -2.40 -14.93 -8.75
N PRO A 137 -3.13 -16.07 -8.65
CA PRO A 137 -3.62 -16.60 -7.38
C PRO A 137 -2.49 -16.93 -6.38
N ASP A 138 -1.27 -17.19 -6.87
CA ASP A 138 -0.09 -17.51 -6.06
C ASP A 138 0.67 -16.27 -5.55
N ARG A 139 0.18 -15.06 -5.84
CA ARG A 139 0.80 -13.85 -5.36
C ARG A 139 0.58 -13.70 -3.86
N TRP A 140 1.64 -13.42 -3.10
CA TRP A 140 1.65 -13.29 -1.63
C TRP A 140 2.42 -12.08 -1.12
N ASP A 141 2.37 -11.02 -1.84
CA ASP A 141 2.92 -9.69 -1.63
C ASP A 141 1.90 -8.86 -0.80
N ILE A 142 2.11 -8.52 0.45
CA ILE A 142 3.25 -8.72 1.36
C ILE A 142 3.09 -9.93 2.33
N GLY A 143 2.12 -10.80 2.13
CA GLY A 143 1.99 -12.03 2.89
C GLY A 143 1.84 -11.81 4.41
N ASP A 144 2.57 -12.61 5.19
CA ASP A 144 2.48 -12.61 6.66
C ASP A 144 2.84 -11.26 7.30
N LEU A 145 3.63 -10.43 6.62
CA LEU A 145 3.99 -9.08 7.12
C LEU A 145 2.78 -8.14 7.18
N TYR A 146 1.71 -8.43 6.46
CA TYR A 146 0.51 -7.60 6.44
C TYR A 146 -0.07 -7.37 7.83
N HIS A 147 -0.21 -8.43 8.62
CA HIS A 147 -0.77 -8.34 9.97
C HIS A 147 0.12 -7.52 10.90
N GLU A 148 1.42 -7.73 10.85
CA GLU A 148 2.36 -6.97 11.66
C GLU A 148 2.32 -5.47 11.32
N VAL A 149 2.32 -5.12 10.03
CA VAL A 149 2.21 -3.73 9.57
C VAL A 149 0.90 -3.11 10.04
N LEU A 150 -0.23 -3.82 9.89
CA LEU A 150 -1.55 -3.30 10.26
C LEU A 150 -1.68 -3.07 11.76
N GLU A 151 -1.24 -4.00 12.62
CA GLU A 151 -1.28 -3.84 14.07
C GLU A 151 -0.45 -2.63 14.53
N LYS A 152 0.76 -2.50 14.00
CA LYS A 152 1.62 -1.35 14.29
C LYS A 152 1.00 -0.04 13.76
N ALA A 153 0.38 -0.05 12.58
CA ALA A 153 -0.29 1.12 12.01
C ALA A 153 -1.48 1.57 12.88
N VAL A 154 -2.26 0.64 13.43
CA VAL A 154 -3.35 0.96 14.37
C VAL A 154 -2.79 1.65 15.61
N TRP A 155 -1.70 1.13 16.18
CA TRP A 155 -1.05 1.76 17.32
C TRP A 155 -0.53 3.17 17.00
N TYR A 156 0.17 3.34 15.86
CA TYR A 156 0.67 4.65 15.42
C TYR A 156 -0.47 5.65 15.18
N HIS A 157 -1.55 5.21 14.54
CA HIS A 157 -2.72 6.04 14.28
C HIS A 157 -3.35 6.55 15.58
N GLU A 158 -3.44 5.71 16.61
CA GLU A 158 -3.92 6.13 17.93
C GLU A 158 -2.98 7.15 18.60
N GLN A 159 -1.64 6.98 18.46
CA GLN A 159 -0.68 7.97 18.96
C GLN A 159 -0.84 9.34 18.27
N LEU A 160 -1.06 9.35 16.95
CA LEU A 160 -1.34 10.58 16.20
C LEU A 160 -2.63 11.24 16.68
N ARG A 161 -3.70 10.46 16.85
CA ARG A 161 -5.00 10.95 17.34
C ARG A 161 -4.92 11.56 18.73
N LEU A 162 -4.06 11.03 19.61
CA LEU A 162 -3.81 11.55 20.94
C LEU A 162 -2.80 12.71 20.99
N GLY A 163 -2.30 13.16 19.85
CA GLY A 163 -1.28 14.23 19.77
C GLY A 163 0.08 13.84 20.37
N ARG A 164 0.34 12.54 20.59
CA ARG A 164 1.53 12.03 21.30
C ARG A 164 2.74 11.80 20.41
N ARG A 165 2.62 11.83 19.07
CA ARG A 165 3.74 11.71 18.13
C ARG A 165 3.55 12.63 16.94
N GLN A 166 4.59 13.42 16.65
CA GLN A 166 4.88 13.90 15.31
C GLN A 166 5.95 12.95 14.74
N PHE A 167 5.64 12.26 13.65
CA PHE A 167 6.63 11.48 12.94
C PHE A 167 7.59 12.45 12.25
N GLN A 168 8.78 12.61 12.83
CA GLN A 168 9.87 13.19 12.07
C GLN A 168 10.33 12.10 11.10
N HIS A 169 10.07 12.27 9.81
CA HIS A 169 10.84 11.59 8.79
C HIS A 169 12.28 12.02 8.99
N THR A 170 13.06 11.22 9.70
CA THR A 170 14.49 11.43 9.84
C THR A 170 15.18 11.07 8.53
N GLY A 171 14.97 11.91 7.53
CA GLY A 171 15.93 12.02 6.45
C GLY A 171 17.22 12.63 7.06
N PRO A 172 18.39 12.27 6.57
CA PRO A 172 19.63 12.86 7.05
C PRO A 172 19.52 14.38 6.94
N ARG A 173 19.69 15.09 8.06
CA ARG A 173 19.89 16.55 8.03
C ARG A 173 21.16 16.77 7.21
N ARG A 174 21.04 17.58 6.17
CA ARG A 174 22.20 18.05 5.38
C ARG A 174 23.15 18.84 6.27
#